data_da3f7ac2d74de88f3aa90cb6bff1a217
#
_entry.id   da3f7ac2d74de88f3aa90cb6bff1a217
#
_cell.length_a   1.000
_cell.length_b   1.000
_cell.length_c   1.000
_cell.angle_alpha   90.00
_cell.angle_beta   90.00
_cell.angle_gamma   90.00
#
_symmetry.space_group_name_H-M   'P 1'
#
loop_
_entity.id
_entity.type
_entity.pdbx_description
1 polymer ?
#
loop_
_entity_poly.entity_id
_entity_poly.type
_entity_poly.pdbx_seq_one_letter_code
_entity_poly.pdbx_strand_id
1 'polypeptide(L)'
;MIATTGFFDGVHLGHRLVIERLVSLAHARGDESLVVTFWPHPRAVLQDGARELRLLNSLEEKKELLRVLGVDRVEVLDFTRSFAALTAGQYLREILRDRFGVTTLLMGYDNRLGSDRLTADSLKPIASSIGIELVELEPFGQGKHPETVDRVDPSQSKLWAPPSYMAEGGHRFPDVHPDLTPVSSTKIRKALEEGKVETAAEMLGYGYTLRGVVVAGNRLGRTIGFPTANMKLYEPLKLVPGRGVYAVEAKVLGKKYRGMTNIGLRPTVGGSFTTIETHILDFDEDIYGLPLRITFLRRLRDEVHFPSLEALKEQLEKDRDCCREQN
;
A
#
# COMPACT_ATOMS: atom_id res chain seq x y z
N MET A 1 20.06 -10.63 -14.99
CA MET A 1 18.84 -10.19 -14.25
C MET A 1 19.26 -9.24 -13.14
N ILE A 2 18.56 -8.12 -12.99
CA ILE A 2 18.80 -7.11 -11.95
C ILE A 2 17.71 -7.20 -10.89
N ALA A 3 18.06 -7.29 -9.61
CA ALA A 3 17.11 -7.51 -8.55
C ALA A 3 17.18 -6.45 -7.46
N THR A 4 16.07 -6.29 -6.74
CA THR A 4 16.04 -5.70 -5.40
C THR A 4 15.28 -6.62 -4.46
N THR A 5 15.54 -6.52 -3.15
CA THR A 5 14.92 -7.36 -2.15
C THR A 5 14.41 -6.53 -0.98
N GLY A 6 13.20 -6.84 -0.52
CA GLY A 6 12.59 -6.15 0.61
C GLY A 6 11.13 -6.55 0.84
N PHE A 7 10.59 -6.15 2.00
CA PHE A 7 9.18 -6.43 2.28
C PHE A 7 8.24 -5.49 1.52
N PHE A 8 8.65 -4.26 1.27
CA PHE A 8 7.92 -3.23 0.49
C PHE A 8 6.48 -2.99 0.96
N ASP A 9 6.25 -2.93 2.28
CA ASP A 9 4.92 -2.69 2.81
C ASP A 9 4.45 -1.25 2.52
N GLY A 10 3.32 -1.14 1.84
CA GLY A 10 2.78 0.12 1.37
C GLY A 10 3.29 0.56 -0.01
N VAL A 11 4.36 -0.02 -0.55
CA VAL A 11 4.98 0.41 -1.83
C VAL A 11 4.98 1.95 -1.93
N HIS A 12 5.33 2.62 -0.83
CA HIS A 12 5.28 4.08 -0.66
C HIS A 12 6.35 4.78 -1.51
N LEU A 13 6.32 6.10 -1.59
CA LEU A 13 7.21 6.90 -2.44
C LEU A 13 8.69 6.52 -2.31
N GLY A 14 9.17 6.25 -1.08
CA GLY A 14 10.56 5.79 -0.89
C GLY A 14 10.83 4.41 -1.52
N HIS A 15 9.89 3.47 -1.44
CA HIS A 15 10.00 2.19 -2.14
C HIS A 15 9.92 2.36 -3.65
N ARG A 16 9.04 3.26 -4.10
CA ARG A 16 8.85 3.54 -5.52
C ARG A 16 10.14 4.01 -6.20
N LEU A 17 10.90 4.90 -5.57
CA LEU A 17 12.20 5.33 -6.10
C LEU A 17 13.17 4.17 -6.34
N VAL A 18 13.24 3.24 -5.39
CA VAL A 18 14.07 2.02 -5.53
C VAL A 18 13.58 1.18 -6.72
N ILE A 19 12.27 1.00 -6.84
CA ILE A 19 11.67 0.19 -7.91
C ILE A 19 11.84 0.85 -9.28
N GLU A 20 11.61 2.15 -9.41
CA GLU A 20 11.81 2.90 -10.65
C GLU A 20 13.28 2.84 -11.11
N ARG A 21 14.23 2.96 -10.16
CA ARG A 21 15.64 2.81 -10.47
C ARG A 21 16.00 1.40 -10.91
N LEU A 22 15.42 0.38 -10.26
CA LEU A 22 15.56 -1.02 -10.66
C LEU A 22 15.12 -1.23 -12.11
N VAL A 23 13.89 -0.82 -12.43
CA VAL A 23 13.31 -0.98 -13.77
C VAL A 23 14.14 -0.23 -14.83
N SER A 24 14.51 1.04 -14.55
CA SER A 24 15.33 1.84 -15.47
C SER A 24 16.71 1.20 -15.72
N LEU A 25 17.36 0.69 -14.67
CA LEU A 25 18.67 0.05 -14.80
C LEU A 25 18.58 -1.26 -15.57
N ALA A 26 17.55 -2.07 -15.33
CA ALA A 26 17.30 -3.32 -16.05
C ALA A 26 17.09 -3.06 -17.54
N HIS A 27 16.19 -2.15 -17.90
CA HIS A 27 15.90 -1.82 -19.28
C HIS A 27 17.14 -1.23 -20.00
N ALA A 28 17.90 -0.36 -19.33
CA ALA A 28 19.13 0.22 -19.92
C ALA A 28 20.21 -0.83 -20.24
N ARG A 29 20.21 -1.96 -19.51
CA ARG A 29 21.16 -3.08 -19.71
C ARG A 29 20.56 -4.22 -20.56
N GLY A 30 19.31 -4.12 -20.99
CA GLY A 30 18.62 -5.20 -21.70
C GLY A 30 18.36 -6.43 -20.82
N ASP A 31 18.24 -6.22 -19.54
CA ASP A 31 17.99 -7.24 -18.51
C ASP A 31 16.55 -7.18 -18.00
N GLU A 32 16.11 -8.27 -17.33
CA GLU A 32 14.85 -8.29 -16.58
C GLU A 32 15.02 -7.69 -15.19
N SER A 33 14.02 -6.95 -14.74
CA SER A 33 13.88 -6.42 -13.37
C SER A 33 13.17 -7.43 -12.47
N LEU A 34 13.76 -7.76 -11.31
CA LEU A 34 13.22 -8.68 -10.32
C LEU A 34 13.05 -8.01 -8.96
N VAL A 35 11.84 -8.08 -8.42
CA VAL A 35 11.61 -7.78 -7.00
C VAL A 35 11.42 -9.08 -6.23
N VAL A 36 12.29 -9.33 -5.26
CA VAL A 36 12.14 -10.44 -4.30
C VAL A 36 11.51 -9.89 -3.02
N THR A 37 10.31 -10.34 -2.71
CA THR A 37 9.58 -9.97 -1.50
C THR A 37 9.24 -11.21 -0.67
N PHE A 38 8.65 -11.00 0.51
CA PHE A 38 8.46 -12.06 1.49
C PHE A 38 7.00 -12.13 1.96
N TRP A 39 6.56 -13.35 2.29
CA TRP A 39 5.28 -13.58 2.95
C TRP A 39 5.36 -14.82 3.85
N PRO A 40 4.79 -14.83 5.06
CA PRO A 40 4.18 -13.68 5.74
C PRO A 40 5.19 -12.59 6.12
N HIS A 41 4.70 -11.50 6.75
CA HIS A 41 5.59 -10.41 7.19
C HIS A 41 6.64 -10.91 8.19
N PRO A 42 7.93 -10.52 8.08
CA PRO A 42 8.99 -10.96 8.98
C PRO A 42 8.66 -10.83 10.46
N ARG A 43 8.04 -9.73 10.89
CA ARG A 43 7.61 -9.54 12.28
C ARG A 43 6.58 -10.57 12.73
N ALA A 44 5.69 -11.02 11.84
CA ALA A 44 4.70 -12.03 12.17
C ALA A 44 5.31 -13.40 12.50
N VAL A 45 6.51 -13.68 11.99
CA VAL A 45 7.23 -14.94 12.18
C VAL A 45 8.23 -14.89 13.34
N LEU A 46 8.87 -13.71 13.52
CA LEU A 46 9.99 -13.55 14.45
C LEU A 46 9.61 -12.99 15.82
N GLN A 47 8.45 -12.33 15.95
CA GLN A 47 8.02 -11.72 17.21
C GLN A 47 6.82 -12.46 17.78
N ASP A 48 6.96 -12.93 19.02
CA ASP A 48 5.83 -13.42 19.81
C ASP A 48 4.96 -12.21 20.17
N GLY A 49 3.77 -12.11 19.61
CA GLY A 49 2.90 -10.94 19.80
C GLY A 49 2.50 -10.22 18.50
N ALA A 50 2.79 -10.81 17.35
CA ALA A 50 2.42 -10.30 16.01
C ALA A 50 0.89 -10.03 15.81
N ARG A 51 0.06 -10.24 16.84
CA ARG A 51 -1.38 -9.92 16.81
C ARG A 51 -1.66 -8.42 16.57
N GLU A 52 -0.69 -7.55 16.87
CA GLU A 52 -0.79 -6.11 16.66
C GLU A 52 -0.26 -5.66 15.29
N LEU A 53 0.36 -6.58 14.52
CA LEU A 53 0.85 -6.23 13.20
C LEU A 53 -0.31 -5.83 12.28
N ARG A 54 -0.20 -4.64 11.69
CA ARG A 54 -1.13 -4.16 10.67
C ARG A 54 -0.36 -3.84 9.40
N LEU A 55 -0.81 -4.41 8.28
CA LEU A 55 -0.20 -4.28 6.96
C LEU A 55 -0.80 -3.09 6.20
N LEU A 56 0.03 -2.37 5.48
CA LEU A 56 -0.44 -1.32 4.57
C LEU A 56 -1.01 -1.90 3.27
N ASN A 57 -0.48 -3.04 2.81
CA ASN A 57 -1.00 -3.76 1.65
C ASN A 57 -1.18 -5.25 1.97
N SER A 58 -2.20 -5.86 1.37
CA SER A 58 -2.21 -7.32 1.20
C SER A 58 -1.09 -7.74 0.23
N LEU A 59 -0.80 -9.04 0.18
CA LEU A 59 0.18 -9.56 -0.77
C LEU A 59 -0.22 -9.27 -2.23
N GLU A 60 -1.51 -9.45 -2.56
CA GLU A 60 -2.00 -9.22 -3.92
C GLU A 60 -1.98 -7.74 -4.30
N GLU A 61 -2.34 -6.84 -3.37
CA GLU A 61 -2.22 -5.38 -3.59
C GLU A 61 -0.75 -4.98 -3.83
N LYS A 62 0.18 -5.53 -3.07
CA LYS A 62 1.62 -5.30 -3.24
C LYS A 62 2.10 -5.75 -4.62
N LYS A 63 1.76 -6.98 -5.02
CA LYS A 63 2.13 -7.51 -6.34
C LYS A 63 1.55 -6.67 -7.48
N GLU A 64 0.31 -6.21 -7.35
CA GLU A 64 -0.35 -5.33 -8.31
C GLU A 64 0.41 -4.00 -8.45
N LEU A 65 0.74 -3.35 -7.32
CA LEU A 65 1.50 -2.10 -7.29
C LEU A 65 2.89 -2.23 -7.94
N LEU A 66 3.63 -3.29 -7.61
CA LEU A 66 4.96 -3.54 -8.17
C LEU A 66 4.91 -3.74 -9.70
N ARG A 67 3.91 -4.50 -10.21
CA ARG A 67 3.72 -4.68 -11.65
C ARG A 67 3.38 -3.39 -12.38
N VAL A 68 2.56 -2.55 -11.74
CA VAL A 68 2.22 -1.23 -12.29
C VAL A 68 3.43 -0.32 -12.40
N LEU A 69 4.38 -0.45 -11.48
CA LEU A 69 5.66 0.27 -11.55
C LEU A 69 6.62 -0.31 -12.61
N GLY A 70 6.17 -1.27 -13.42
CA GLY A 70 6.93 -1.82 -14.53
C GLY A 70 7.91 -2.93 -14.17
N VAL A 71 7.78 -3.51 -12.98
CA VAL A 71 8.61 -4.67 -12.58
C VAL A 71 8.23 -5.89 -13.44
N ASP A 72 9.20 -6.46 -14.15
CA ASP A 72 8.98 -7.60 -15.04
C ASP A 72 8.63 -8.87 -14.24
N ARG A 73 9.30 -9.06 -13.09
CA ARG A 73 9.14 -10.26 -12.28
C ARG A 73 9.06 -9.95 -10.78
N VAL A 74 8.05 -10.50 -10.12
CA VAL A 74 7.87 -10.40 -8.66
C VAL A 74 7.86 -11.79 -8.06
N GLU A 75 8.87 -12.10 -7.26
CA GLU A 75 8.98 -13.37 -6.54
C GLU A 75 8.63 -13.19 -5.07
N VAL A 76 7.81 -14.08 -4.56
CA VAL A 76 7.39 -14.09 -3.16
C VAL A 76 7.98 -15.30 -2.49
N LEU A 77 8.89 -15.09 -1.54
CA LEU A 77 9.50 -16.16 -0.77
C LEU A 77 8.76 -16.38 0.55
N ASP A 78 8.59 -17.65 0.92
CA ASP A 78 8.04 -18.01 2.22
C ASP A 78 9.01 -17.58 3.33
N PHE A 79 8.59 -16.61 4.15
CA PHE A 79 9.40 -16.15 5.27
C PHE A 79 9.19 -17.05 6.48
N THR A 80 10.06 -18.02 6.64
CA THR A 80 10.08 -18.97 7.77
C THR A 80 11.19 -18.61 8.76
N ARG A 81 11.20 -19.22 9.94
CA ARG A 81 12.32 -19.08 10.90
C ARG A 81 13.63 -19.62 10.32
N SER A 82 13.61 -20.70 9.54
CA SER A 82 14.78 -21.23 8.84
C SER A 82 15.30 -20.28 7.76
N PHE A 83 14.39 -19.68 6.99
CA PHE A 83 14.73 -18.66 6.01
C PHE A 83 15.38 -17.43 6.68
N ALA A 84 14.81 -16.96 7.79
CA ALA A 84 15.34 -15.83 8.55
C ALA A 84 16.72 -16.09 9.16
N ALA A 85 17.15 -17.34 9.31
CA ALA A 85 18.48 -17.73 9.81
C ALA A 85 19.57 -17.66 8.73
N LEU A 86 19.23 -17.53 7.45
CA LEU A 86 20.20 -17.41 6.37
C LEU A 86 21.09 -16.18 6.59
N THR A 87 22.39 -16.36 6.50
CA THR A 87 23.34 -15.23 6.43
C THR A 87 23.17 -14.49 5.11
N ALA A 88 23.63 -13.26 5.05
CA ALA A 88 23.60 -12.48 3.82
C ALA A 88 24.31 -13.20 2.66
N GLY A 89 25.50 -13.79 2.93
CA GLY A 89 26.23 -14.56 1.93
C GLY A 89 25.48 -15.78 1.40
N GLN A 90 24.79 -16.52 2.28
CA GLN A 90 23.95 -17.65 1.88
C GLN A 90 22.76 -17.17 1.02
N TYR A 91 22.07 -16.12 1.45
CA TYR A 91 20.95 -15.55 0.70
C TYR A 91 21.37 -15.05 -0.69
N LEU A 92 22.50 -14.34 -0.79
CA LEU A 92 23.04 -13.87 -2.07
C LEU A 92 23.35 -15.04 -3.01
N ARG A 93 24.03 -16.08 -2.49
CA ARG A 93 24.45 -17.23 -3.31
C ARG A 93 23.29 -18.13 -3.67
N GLU A 94 22.62 -18.70 -2.66
CA GLU A 94 21.63 -19.79 -2.85
C GLU A 94 20.32 -19.28 -3.48
N ILE A 95 19.89 -18.06 -3.09
CA ILE A 95 18.62 -17.54 -3.53
C ILE A 95 18.78 -16.60 -4.72
N LEU A 96 19.56 -15.53 -4.59
CA LEU A 96 19.62 -14.54 -5.66
C LEU A 96 20.38 -15.05 -6.87
N ARG A 97 21.57 -15.63 -6.68
CA ARG A 97 22.38 -16.10 -7.80
C ARG A 97 21.92 -17.44 -8.35
N ASP A 98 21.89 -18.48 -7.50
CA ASP A 98 21.74 -19.86 -7.98
C ASP A 98 20.30 -20.18 -8.37
N ARG A 99 19.31 -19.66 -7.61
CA ARG A 99 17.88 -19.88 -7.90
C ARG A 99 17.34 -18.90 -8.95
N PHE A 100 17.70 -17.61 -8.88
CA PHE A 100 17.10 -16.58 -9.75
C PHE A 100 18.05 -16.03 -10.83
N GLY A 101 19.32 -16.38 -10.82
CA GLY A 101 20.30 -15.90 -11.81
C GLY A 101 20.57 -14.39 -11.73
N VAL A 102 20.49 -13.82 -10.52
CA VAL A 102 20.75 -12.39 -10.31
C VAL A 102 22.22 -12.09 -10.50
N THR A 103 22.51 -11.12 -11.36
CA THR A 103 23.86 -10.61 -11.63
C THR A 103 24.14 -9.25 -11.01
N THR A 104 23.06 -8.49 -10.72
CA THR A 104 23.16 -7.17 -10.07
C THR A 104 22.09 -7.06 -8.99
N LEU A 105 22.49 -6.68 -7.78
CA LEU A 105 21.59 -6.40 -6.66
C LEU A 105 21.56 -4.91 -6.37
N LEU A 106 20.38 -4.31 -6.43
CA LEU A 106 20.13 -2.93 -6.05
C LEU A 106 19.66 -2.86 -4.59
N MET A 107 20.36 -2.09 -3.76
CA MET A 107 20.04 -1.91 -2.33
C MET A 107 19.78 -0.44 -2.00
N GLY A 108 18.77 -0.19 -1.16
CA GLY A 108 18.60 1.10 -0.50
C GLY A 108 19.69 1.33 0.57
N TYR A 109 20.04 2.57 0.81
CA TYR A 109 21.13 2.98 1.72
C TYR A 109 21.00 2.48 3.17
N ASP A 110 19.79 2.25 3.65
CA ASP A 110 19.49 1.80 5.03
C ASP A 110 19.17 0.29 5.11
N ASN A 111 19.16 -0.40 3.98
CA ASN A 111 18.85 -1.83 3.94
C ASN A 111 19.96 -2.66 4.59
N ARG A 112 19.51 -3.66 5.34
CA ARG A 112 20.40 -4.68 5.94
C ARG A 112 19.94 -6.06 5.50
N LEU A 113 20.88 -6.90 5.13
CA LEU A 113 20.61 -8.22 4.58
C LEU A 113 21.12 -9.32 5.51
N GLY A 114 20.39 -10.45 5.50
CA GLY A 114 20.73 -11.66 6.23
C GLY A 114 20.45 -11.60 7.73
N SER A 115 20.61 -12.73 8.39
CA SER A 115 20.53 -12.85 9.86
C SER A 115 21.68 -12.06 10.56
N ASP A 116 22.79 -11.91 9.88
CA ASP A 116 23.97 -11.13 10.26
C ASP A 116 23.82 -9.62 10.01
N ARG A 117 22.72 -9.18 9.37
CA ARG A 117 22.32 -7.78 9.17
C ARG A 117 23.40 -6.90 8.53
N LEU A 118 24.08 -7.41 7.51
CA LEU A 118 25.15 -6.71 6.83
C LEU A 118 24.65 -5.47 6.07
N THR A 119 25.44 -4.41 6.12
CA THR A 119 25.25 -3.19 5.31
C THR A 119 25.78 -3.39 3.89
N ALA A 120 25.44 -2.49 2.96
CA ALA A 120 25.91 -2.53 1.59
C ALA A 120 27.45 -2.63 1.50
N ASP A 121 28.18 -1.83 2.28
CA ASP A 121 29.66 -1.85 2.28
C ASP A 121 30.23 -3.21 2.71
N SER A 122 29.65 -3.84 3.74
CA SER A 122 30.07 -5.16 4.20
C SER A 122 29.68 -6.27 3.20
N LEU A 123 28.65 -6.05 2.39
CA LEU A 123 28.17 -6.98 1.38
C LEU A 123 28.95 -6.93 0.06
N LYS A 124 29.51 -5.77 -0.32
CA LYS A 124 30.22 -5.57 -1.59
C LYS A 124 31.27 -6.66 -1.86
N PRO A 125 32.21 -6.97 -0.92
CA PRO A 125 33.22 -8.01 -1.17
C PRO A 125 32.61 -9.41 -1.30
N ILE A 126 31.55 -9.74 -0.51
CA ILE A 126 30.86 -11.03 -0.57
C ILE A 126 30.13 -11.17 -1.91
N ALA A 127 29.36 -10.16 -2.31
CA ALA A 127 28.62 -10.15 -3.57
C ALA A 127 29.58 -10.30 -4.77
N SER A 128 30.68 -9.54 -4.78
CA SER A 128 31.70 -9.61 -5.83
C SER A 128 32.33 -11.01 -5.93
N SER A 129 32.64 -11.67 -4.79
CA SER A 129 33.22 -13.01 -4.77
C SER A 129 32.32 -14.10 -5.38
N ILE A 130 31.03 -13.86 -5.45
CA ILE A 130 30.03 -14.77 -6.04
C ILE A 130 29.48 -14.27 -7.40
N GLY A 131 30.05 -13.20 -7.96
CA GLY A 131 29.68 -12.67 -9.27
C GLY A 131 28.39 -11.85 -9.28
N ILE A 132 28.01 -11.23 -8.15
CA ILE A 132 26.93 -10.26 -8.07
C ILE A 132 27.50 -8.85 -7.92
N GLU A 133 27.14 -7.95 -8.83
CA GLU A 133 27.38 -6.51 -8.70
C GLU A 133 26.43 -5.93 -7.65
N LEU A 134 26.94 -5.20 -6.65
CA LEU A 134 26.11 -4.50 -5.68
C LEU A 134 26.03 -3.00 -6.03
N VAL A 135 24.82 -2.51 -6.31
CA VAL A 135 24.53 -1.10 -6.58
C VAL A 135 23.79 -0.53 -5.37
N GLU A 136 24.39 0.42 -4.69
CA GLU A 136 23.77 1.11 -3.55
C GLU A 136 23.11 2.40 -4.03
N LEU A 137 21.89 2.64 -3.56
CA LEU A 137 21.17 3.88 -3.81
C LEU A 137 21.48 4.89 -2.71
N GLU A 138 21.79 6.12 -3.11
CA GLU A 138 21.96 7.23 -2.19
C GLU A 138 20.64 7.59 -1.46
N PRO A 139 20.73 8.12 -0.23
CA PRO A 139 19.57 8.61 0.50
C PRO A 139 18.86 9.70 -0.30
N PHE A 140 17.53 9.61 -0.36
CA PHE A 140 16.71 10.67 -0.96
C PHE A 140 16.91 11.98 -0.20
N GLY A 141 17.26 13.07 -0.91
CA GLY A 141 17.37 14.43 -0.35
C GLY A 141 18.76 14.87 0.11
N GLN A 142 19.83 14.07 0.00
CA GLN A 142 21.20 14.48 0.37
C GLN A 142 22.17 14.58 -0.79
N GLY A 143 21.80 14.17 -2.00
CA GLY A 143 22.66 14.28 -3.18
C GLY A 143 22.18 15.38 -4.13
N LYS A 144 23.11 16.02 -4.85
CA LYS A 144 22.77 16.75 -6.08
C LYS A 144 21.94 15.79 -6.92
N HIS A 145 20.74 16.19 -7.34
CA HIS A 145 20.05 15.47 -8.39
C HIS A 145 21.06 15.17 -9.49
N PRO A 146 21.25 13.92 -9.93
CA PRO A 146 21.99 13.69 -11.14
C PRO A 146 21.24 14.47 -12.22
N GLU A 147 21.87 15.49 -12.76
CA GLU A 147 21.33 16.39 -13.78
C GLU A 147 20.99 15.66 -15.08
N THR A 148 21.16 14.37 -15.11
CA THR A 148 20.90 13.51 -16.29
C THR A 148 20.37 12.13 -15.88
N VAL A 149 19.26 12.04 -15.16
CA VAL A 149 18.28 11.06 -15.58
C VAL A 149 17.43 11.84 -16.57
N ASP A 150 17.60 11.58 -17.86
CA ASP A 150 16.70 12.06 -18.89
C ASP A 150 15.29 11.92 -18.30
N ARG A 151 14.63 13.06 -18.10
CA ARG A 151 13.23 13.08 -17.70
C ARG A 151 12.55 12.27 -18.79
N VAL A 152 12.24 11.03 -18.49
CA VAL A 152 11.34 10.27 -19.34
C VAL A 152 10.09 11.13 -19.34
N ASP A 153 9.89 11.82 -20.47
CA ASP A 153 8.71 12.65 -20.69
C ASP A 153 7.50 11.80 -20.29
N PRO A 154 6.73 12.23 -19.27
CA PRO A 154 5.56 11.47 -18.82
C PRO A 154 4.59 11.18 -19.97
N SER A 155 4.62 11.95 -21.05
CA SER A 155 3.83 11.75 -22.27
C SER A 155 4.41 10.66 -23.19
N GLN A 156 5.69 10.31 -23.03
CA GLN A 156 6.36 9.26 -23.83
C GLN A 156 6.53 7.94 -23.10
N SER A 157 6.38 7.91 -21.76
CA SER A 157 6.38 6.66 -21.03
C SER A 157 5.05 5.94 -21.20
N LYS A 158 4.90 5.15 -22.26
CA LYS A 158 3.89 4.09 -22.33
C LYS A 158 3.94 3.12 -21.13
N LEU A 159 4.90 3.30 -20.23
CA LEU A 159 5.24 2.45 -19.10
C LEU A 159 4.58 2.90 -17.80
N TRP A 160 4.02 4.11 -17.73
CA TRP A 160 3.31 4.55 -16.52
C TRP A 160 1.93 5.13 -16.86
N ALA A 161 0.99 4.25 -17.14
CA ALA A 161 -0.39 4.53 -16.84
C ALA A 161 -0.61 4.06 -15.38
N PRO A 162 -0.93 4.96 -14.45
CA PRO A 162 -1.38 4.50 -13.15
C PRO A 162 -2.49 3.46 -13.38
N PRO A 163 -2.63 2.42 -12.53
CA PRO A 163 -3.74 1.47 -12.67
C PRO A 163 -5.00 2.28 -12.93
N SER A 164 -5.93 1.74 -13.69
CA SER A 164 -7.18 2.46 -14.04
C SER A 164 -7.88 3.08 -12.83
N TYR A 165 -7.69 2.51 -11.62
CA TYR A 165 -8.17 3.07 -10.37
C TYR A 165 -7.33 4.27 -9.83
N MET A 166 -6.10 4.49 -10.34
CA MET A 166 -5.28 5.68 -10.03
C MET A 166 -5.40 6.74 -11.14
N ALA A 167 -5.55 6.33 -12.39
CA ALA A 167 -5.57 7.23 -13.56
C ALA A 167 -6.92 7.93 -13.78
N GLU A 168 -8.02 7.27 -13.41
CA GLU A 168 -9.36 7.76 -13.71
C GLU A 168 -9.92 8.74 -12.67
N GLY A 169 -9.18 9.06 -11.60
CA GLY A 169 -9.61 9.95 -10.52
C GLY A 169 -9.18 11.41 -10.66
N GLY A 170 -8.53 11.82 -11.75
CA GLY A 170 -8.16 13.24 -11.98
C GLY A 170 -7.17 13.84 -10.97
N HIS A 171 -6.70 13.08 -9.99
CA HIS A 171 -5.72 13.54 -9.02
C HIS A 171 -4.32 13.44 -9.62
N ARG A 172 -3.79 14.58 -10.10
CA ARG A 172 -2.34 14.73 -10.25
C ARG A 172 -1.73 14.56 -8.87
N PHE A 173 -1.02 13.45 -8.65
CA PHE A 173 -0.13 13.39 -7.50
C PHE A 173 0.91 14.50 -7.68
N PRO A 174 1.17 15.30 -6.63
CA PRO A 174 2.18 16.33 -6.72
C PRO A 174 3.49 15.69 -7.15
N ASP A 175 4.22 16.38 -8.01
CA ASP A 175 5.62 16.07 -8.29
C ASP A 175 6.32 15.87 -6.95
N VAL A 176 7.16 14.83 -6.86
CA VAL A 176 7.87 14.49 -5.62
C VAL A 176 8.67 15.72 -5.19
N HIS A 177 8.13 16.49 -4.23
CA HIS A 177 8.81 17.69 -3.73
C HIS A 177 10.06 17.27 -2.95
N PRO A 178 11.21 17.95 -3.15
CA PRO A 178 12.48 17.66 -2.49
C PRO A 178 12.47 17.79 -0.96
N ASP A 179 11.42 18.38 -0.38
CA ASP A 179 11.27 18.60 1.07
C ASP A 179 10.56 17.47 1.82
N LEU A 180 10.34 16.32 1.19
CA LEU A 180 9.74 15.18 1.90
C LEU A 180 10.69 14.67 2.97
N THR A 181 10.35 14.94 4.22
CA THR A 181 10.88 14.18 5.37
C THR A 181 10.82 12.68 5.04
N PRO A 182 11.83 11.88 5.43
CA PRO A 182 11.93 10.48 5.01
C PRO A 182 10.60 9.75 5.26
N VAL A 183 9.99 9.29 4.17
CA VAL A 183 8.75 8.51 4.17
C VAL A 183 9.07 7.12 4.71
N SER A 184 8.21 6.59 5.59
CA SER A 184 8.35 5.22 6.08
C SER A 184 6.98 4.58 6.35
N SER A 185 6.90 3.26 6.22
CA SER A 185 5.68 2.51 6.53
C SER A 185 5.17 2.76 7.97
N THR A 186 6.08 3.07 8.92
CA THR A 186 5.70 3.40 10.31
C THR A 186 4.96 4.74 10.39
N LYS A 187 5.43 5.77 9.70
CA LYS A 187 4.77 7.09 9.65
C LYS A 187 3.40 6.98 8.97
N ILE A 188 3.31 6.21 7.89
CA ILE A 188 2.06 5.97 7.17
C ILE A 188 1.04 5.26 8.06
N ARG A 189 1.45 4.21 8.80
CA ARG A 189 0.56 3.54 9.76
C ARG A 189 0.03 4.51 10.80
N LYS A 190 0.90 5.31 11.39
CA LYS A 190 0.51 6.33 12.38
C LYS A 190 -0.51 7.31 11.80
N ALA A 191 -0.28 7.84 10.60
CA ALA A 191 -1.22 8.74 9.94
C ALA A 191 -2.59 8.07 9.71
N LEU A 192 -2.62 6.82 9.24
CA LEU A 192 -3.86 6.07 9.06
C LEU A 192 -4.58 5.79 10.38
N GLU A 193 -3.87 5.40 11.43
CA GLU A 193 -4.41 5.16 12.77
C GLU A 193 -5.04 6.43 13.37
N GLU A 194 -4.46 7.59 13.08
CA GLU A 194 -5.00 8.91 13.42
C GLU A 194 -6.12 9.38 12.48
N GLY A 195 -6.46 8.59 11.45
CA GLY A 195 -7.47 8.92 10.44
C GLY A 195 -7.05 9.98 9.42
N LYS A 196 -5.77 10.34 9.38
CA LYS A 196 -5.18 11.31 8.42
C LYS A 196 -4.91 10.63 7.08
N VAL A 197 -5.97 10.27 6.38
CA VAL A 197 -5.88 9.49 5.14
C VAL A 197 -5.27 10.28 3.99
N GLU A 198 -5.43 11.60 3.97
CA GLU A 198 -4.81 12.52 3.00
C GLU A 198 -3.28 12.50 3.16
N THR A 199 -2.78 12.71 4.39
CA THR A 199 -1.34 12.65 4.69
C THR A 199 -0.75 11.27 4.37
N ALA A 200 -1.52 10.21 4.63
CA ALA A 200 -1.09 8.86 4.25
C ALA A 200 -1.01 8.70 2.73
N ALA A 201 -1.97 9.26 1.97
CA ALA A 201 -1.98 9.23 0.51
C ALA A 201 -0.80 10.01 -0.09
N GLU A 202 -0.44 11.17 0.48
CA GLU A 202 0.76 11.93 0.10
C GLU A 202 2.03 11.09 0.26
N MET A 203 2.19 10.39 1.38
CA MET A 203 3.36 9.54 1.62
C MET A 203 3.37 8.26 0.77
N LEU A 204 2.20 7.69 0.49
CA LEU A 204 2.04 6.51 -0.36
C LEU A 204 2.25 6.84 -1.84
N GLY A 205 1.86 8.04 -2.27
CA GLY A 205 1.73 8.42 -3.67
C GLY A 205 0.47 7.86 -4.34
N TYR A 206 -0.48 7.35 -3.56
CA TYR A 206 -1.79 6.85 -4.02
C TYR A 206 -2.80 6.84 -2.86
N GLY A 207 -4.11 6.87 -3.18
CA GLY A 207 -5.18 6.79 -2.19
C GLY A 207 -5.18 5.43 -1.46
N TYR A 208 -5.22 5.47 -0.12
CA TYR A 208 -5.28 4.24 0.67
C TYR A 208 -6.56 3.46 0.39
N THR A 209 -6.47 2.14 0.22
CA THR A 209 -7.61 1.29 -0.16
C THR A 209 -7.86 0.17 0.83
N LEU A 210 -9.14 -0.19 0.99
CA LEU A 210 -9.57 -1.44 1.59
C LEU A 210 -10.33 -2.28 0.57
N ARG A 211 -10.11 -3.59 0.60
CA ARG A 211 -10.79 -4.57 -0.27
C ARG A 211 -11.42 -5.66 0.58
N GLY A 212 -12.66 -5.98 0.27
CA GLY A 212 -13.38 -7.02 1.00
C GLY A 212 -14.62 -7.49 0.27
N VAL A 213 -15.40 -8.29 0.97
CA VAL A 213 -16.70 -8.76 0.54
C VAL A 213 -17.80 -8.04 1.32
N VAL A 214 -18.90 -7.72 0.65
CA VAL A 214 -20.07 -7.13 1.30
C VAL A 214 -20.82 -8.20 2.08
N VAL A 215 -21.04 -7.94 3.36
CA VAL A 215 -21.74 -8.84 4.29
C VAL A 215 -23.01 -8.20 4.85
N ALA A 216 -23.90 -9.02 5.38
CA ALA A 216 -25.11 -8.53 6.05
C ALA A 216 -24.76 -7.68 7.28
N GLY A 217 -25.42 -6.54 7.43
CA GLY A 217 -25.38 -5.64 8.59
C GLY A 217 -26.76 -5.46 9.22
N ASN A 218 -26.86 -4.49 10.15
CA ASN A 218 -28.11 -4.23 10.89
C ASN A 218 -29.21 -3.55 10.06
N ARG A 219 -28.92 -3.12 8.82
CA ARG A 219 -29.85 -2.47 7.89
C ARG A 219 -30.51 -1.18 8.40
N LEU A 220 -30.03 -0.59 9.50
CA LEU A 220 -30.60 0.64 10.08
C LEU A 220 -30.56 1.80 9.07
N GLY A 221 -29.47 1.97 8.34
CA GLY A 221 -29.34 3.03 7.32
C GLY A 221 -30.43 2.98 6.25
N ARG A 222 -30.93 1.79 5.89
CA ARG A 222 -32.02 1.63 4.90
C ARG A 222 -33.32 2.29 5.36
N THR A 223 -33.62 2.28 6.67
CA THR A 223 -34.84 2.86 7.22
C THR A 223 -34.87 4.39 7.16
N ILE A 224 -33.72 5.01 7.09
CA ILE A 224 -33.54 6.48 7.03
C ILE A 224 -33.10 6.98 5.65
N GLY A 225 -33.09 6.10 4.62
CA GLY A 225 -32.72 6.46 3.24
C GLY A 225 -31.22 6.45 2.93
N PHE A 226 -30.41 5.91 3.84
CA PHE A 226 -28.93 5.78 3.66
C PHE A 226 -28.51 4.31 3.78
N PRO A 227 -28.87 3.43 2.81
CA PRO A 227 -28.44 2.04 2.85
C PRO A 227 -26.89 1.94 2.85
N THR A 228 -26.35 1.04 3.68
CA THR A 228 -24.90 0.84 3.81
C THR A 228 -24.48 -0.58 3.46
N ALA A 229 -23.37 -0.72 2.73
CA ALA A 229 -22.66 -1.96 2.51
C ALA A 229 -21.67 -2.17 3.66
N ASN A 230 -21.83 -3.26 4.41
CA ASN A 230 -20.89 -3.67 5.45
C ASN A 230 -19.77 -4.50 4.81
N MET A 231 -18.52 -4.13 5.04
CA MET A 231 -17.37 -4.81 4.44
C MET A 231 -16.67 -5.73 5.44
N LYS A 232 -16.41 -6.96 5.02
CA LYS A 232 -15.46 -7.87 5.65
C LYS A 232 -14.20 -7.94 4.79
N LEU A 233 -13.06 -7.58 5.36
CA LEU A 233 -11.78 -7.54 4.64
C LEU A 233 -11.33 -8.92 4.16
N TYR A 234 -10.72 -9.00 2.97
CA TYR A 234 -10.04 -10.20 2.49
C TYR A 234 -8.76 -10.48 3.26
N GLU A 235 -8.01 -9.42 3.66
CA GLU A 235 -6.80 -9.52 4.46
C GLU A 235 -7.08 -9.04 5.89
N PRO A 236 -7.17 -9.98 6.87
CA PRO A 236 -7.48 -9.61 8.26
C PRO A 236 -6.42 -8.72 8.93
N LEU A 237 -5.17 -8.79 8.46
CA LEU A 237 -4.07 -7.97 8.98
C LEU A 237 -4.00 -6.59 8.34
N LYS A 238 -4.85 -6.30 7.33
CA LYS A 238 -4.90 -4.99 6.68
C LYS A 238 -5.23 -3.91 7.71
N LEU A 239 -4.44 -2.83 7.71
CA LEU A 239 -4.70 -1.69 8.59
C LEU A 239 -6.00 -0.99 8.17
N VAL A 240 -6.92 -0.86 9.12
CA VAL A 240 -8.12 -0.05 8.94
C VAL A 240 -7.83 1.34 9.51
N PRO A 241 -8.11 2.44 8.77
CA PRO A 241 -7.94 3.79 9.28
C PRO A 241 -8.68 4.04 10.59
N GLY A 242 -8.27 5.07 11.33
CA GLY A 242 -8.88 5.47 12.59
C GLY A 242 -10.39 5.70 12.47
N ARG A 243 -11.11 5.60 13.60
CA ARG A 243 -12.57 5.81 13.64
C ARG A 243 -12.96 7.18 13.10
N GLY A 244 -14.06 7.23 12.36
CA GLY A 244 -14.59 8.45 11.77
C GLY A 244 -15.36 8.18 10.48
N VAL A 245 -15.82 9.25 9.87
CA VAL A 245 -16.54 9.25 8.59
C VAL A 245 -15.62 9.81 7.52
N TYR A 246 -15.58 9.13 6.38
CA TYR A 246 -14.65 9.42 5.28
C TYR A 246 -15.38 9.52 3.95
N ALA A 247 -15.02 10.48 3.12
CA ALA A 247 -15.35 10.48 1.71
C ALA A 247 -14.48 9.42 1.01
N VAL A 248 -15.11 8.60 0.19
CA VAL A 248 -14.43 7.50 -0.51
C VAL A 248 -14.88 7.40 -1.98
N GLU A 249 -14.04 6.78 -2.80
CA GLU A 249 -14.43 6.18 -4.06
C GLU A 249 -14.71 4.69 -3.81
N ALA A 250 -15.93 4.24 -4.10
CA ALA A 250 -16.34 2.84 -4.03
C ALA A 250 -16.32 2.22 -5.44
N LYS A 251 -15.60 1.10 -5.60
CA LYS A 251 -15.63 0.31 -6.84
C LYS A 251 -16.35 -1.00 -6.60
N VAL A 252 -17.47 -1.18 -7.30
CA VAL A 252 -18.32 -2.37 -7.23
C VAL A 252 -18.91 -2.63 -8.62
N LEU A 253 -19.13 -3.90 -8.99
CA LEU A 253 -19.65 -4.30 -10.30
C LEU A 253 -18.89 -3.69 -11.49
N GLY A 254 -17.57 -3.48 -11.32
CA GLY A 254 -16.71 -2.89 -12.33
C GLY A 254 -16.81 -1.36 -12.48
N LYS A 255 -17.76 -0.70 -11.80
CA LYS A 255 -17.99 0.74 -11.86
C LYS A 255 -17.50 1.45 -10.60
N LYS A 256 -17.24 2.75 -10.72
CA LYS A 256 -16.82 3.64 -9.64
C LYS A 256 -17.97 4.56 -9.25
N TYR A 257 -18.11 4.76 -7.95
CA TYR A 257 -19.14 5.62 -7.35
C TYR A 257 -18.49 6.46 -6.26
N ARG A 258 -19.04 7.62 -5.98
CA ARG A 258 -18.76 8.35 -4.75
C ARG A 258 -19.46 7.66 -3.59
N GLY A 259 -18.89 7.79 -2.39
CA GLY A 259 -19.50 7.23 -1.20
C GLY A 259 -18.97 7.86 0.07
N MET A 260 -19.61 7.55 1.16
CA MET A 260 -19.14 7.87 2.50
C MET A 260 -19.02 6.58 3.33
N THR A 261 -17.89 6.42 4.00
CA THR A 261 -17.61 5.25 4.82
C THR A 261 -17.49 5.65 6.28
N ASN A 262 -18.26 4.97 7.13
CA ASN A 262 -18.08 5.03 8.58
C ASN A 262 -17.18 3.89 9.04
N ILE A 263 -16.09 4.23 9.74
CA ILE A 263 -15.27 3.29 10.51
C ILE A 263 -15.62 3.47 11.97
N GLY A 264 -16.30 2.47 12.55
CA GLY A 264 -16.80 2.51 13.92
C GLY A 264 -16.41 1.28 14.71
N LEU A 265 -16.79 1.26 15.99
CA LEU A 265 -16.70 0.10 16.87
C LEU A 265 -18.09 -0.40 17.22
N ARG A 266 -18.29 -1.70 17.09
CA ARG A 266 -19.51 -2.36 17.55
C ARG A 266 -19.19 -3.19 18.80
N PRO A 267 -19.83 -2.87 19.95
CA PRO A 267 -19.73 -3.71 21.13
C PRO A 267 -20.29 -5.12 20.88
N THR A 268 -19.65 -6.13 21.45
CA THR A 268 -20.12 -7.52 21.46
C THR A 268 -19.92 -8.14 22.84
N VAL A 269 -20.51 -9.32 23.05
CA VAL A 269 -20.37 -10.11 24.29
C VAL A 269 -18.95 -10.67 24.40
N GLY A 270 -17.96 -9.89 24.58
CA GLY A 270 -16.55 -10.33 24.67
C GLY A 270 -15.55 -9.35 24.09
N GLY A 271 -16.01 -8.15 23.73
CA GLY A 271 -15.14 -7.10 23.19
C GLY A 271 -15.83 -6.17 22.21
N SER A 272 -15.05 -5.57 21.36
CA SER A 272 -15.56 -4.76 20.24
C SER A 272 -14.83 -5.13 18.96
N PHE A 273 -15.52 -5.03 17.83
CA PHE A 273 -14.88 -5.18 16.52
C PHE A 273 -15.10 -3.94 15.67
N THR A 274 -14.13 -3.66 14.82
CA THR A 274 -14.20 -2.54 13.88
C THR A 274 -15.21 -2.85 12.78
N THR A 275 -16.15 -1.95 12.55
CA THR A 275 -17.08 -2.00 11.41
C THR A 275 -16.63 -1.05 10.30
N ILE A 276 -16.86 -1.46 9.06
CA ILE A 276 -16.60 -0.67 7.86
C ILE A 276 -17.91 -0.65 7.09
N GLU A 277 -18.62 0.47 7.18
CA GLU A 277 -19.96 0.64 6.62
C GLU A 277 -19.93 1.74 5.57
N THR A 278 -20.19 1.41 4.31
CA THR A 278 -20.13 2.35 3.19
C THR A 278 -21.51 2.60 2.59
N HIS A 279 -21.97 3.86 2.61
CA HIS A 279 -23.07 4.31 1.78
C HIS A 279 -22.52 4.72 0.41
N ILE A 280 -22.98 4.01 -0.64
CA ILE A 280 -22.58 4.27 -2.02
C ILE A 280 -23.62 5.22 -2.61
N LEU A 281 -23.21 6.39 -3.09
CA LEU A 281 -24.08 7.41 -3.63
C LEU A 281 -24.62 6.98 -5.00
N ASP A 282 -25.89 7.30 -5.24
CA ASP A 282 -26.57 7.06 -6.51
C ASP A 282 -26.53 5.57 -6.94
N PHE A 283 -26.67 4.67 -5.94
CA PHE A 283 -26.57 3.22 -6.10
C PHE A 283 -27.63 2.50 -5.27
N ASP A 284 -28.36 1.57 -5.88
CA ASP A 284 -29.48 0.83 -5.25
C ASP A 284 -29.47 -0.69 -5.53
N GLU A 285 -28.40 -1.21 -6.16
CA GLU A 285 -28.29 -2.62 -6.48
C GLU A 285 -27.96 -3.49 -5.25
N ASP A 286 -28.40 -4.75 -5.26
CA ASP A 286 -28.03 -5.74 -4.24
C ASP A 286 -26.61 -6.27 -4.53
N ILE A 287 -25.71 -6.06 -3.57
CA ILE A 287 -24.30 -6.44 -3.69
C ILE A 287 -23.81 -7.34 -2.56
N TYR A 288 -24.69 -8.00 -1.83
CA TYR A 288 -24.28 -8.97 -0.82
C TYR A 288 -23.48 -10.10 -1.44
N GLY A 289 -22.38 -10.48 -0.78
CA GLY A 289 -21.44 -11.50 -1.27
C GLY A 289 -20.50 -11.02 -2.39
N LEU A 290 -20.67 -9.81 -2.91
CA LEU A 290 -19.84 -9.28 -3.98
C LEU A 290 -18.61 -8.54 -3.46
N PRO A 291 -17.52 -8.48 -4.27
CA PRO A 291 -16.33 -7.69 -3.97
C PRO A 291 -16.65 -6.20 -3.92
N LEU A 292 -16.15 -5.53 -2.88
CA LEU A 292 -16.17 -4.08 -2.76
C LEU A 292 -14.73 -3.58 -2.50
N ARG A 293 -14.31 -2.55 -3.26
CA ARG A 293 -13.09 -1.79 -2.98
C ARG A 293 -13.50 -0.37 -2.61
N ILE A 294 -12.95 0.14 -1.53
CA ILE A 294 -13.08 1.56 -1.17
C ILE A 294 -11.69 2.20 -1.16
N THR A 295 -11.59 3.39 -1.77
CA THR A 295 -10.39 4.23 -1.77
C THR A 295 -10.70 5.47 -0.96
N PHE A 296 -9.94 5.72 0.10
CA PHE A 296 -10.12 6.89 0.95
C PHE A 296 -9.66 8.15 0.23
N LEU A 297 -10.50 9.17 0.25
CA LEU A 297 -10.21 10.48 -0.36
C LEU A 297 -9.85 11.48 0.73
N ARG A 298 -10.73 11.65 1.72
CA ARG A 298 -10.52 12.54 2.87
C ARG A 298 -11.35 12.14 4.06
N ARG A 299 -10.93 12.60 5.24
CA ARG A 299 -11.72 12.51 6.46
C ARG A 299 -12.77 13.62 6.48
N LEU A 300 -14.04 13.29 6.75
CA LEU A 300 -15.12 14.25 6.87
C LEU A 300 -15.28 14.73 8.31
N ARG A 301 -15.29 13.79 9.27
CA ARG A 301 -15.49 14.09 10.69
C ARG A 301 -15.18 12.89 11.58
N ASP A 302 -15.23 13.13 12.88
CA ASP A 302 -15.19 12.07 13.90
C ASP A 302 -16.52 11.30 13.96
N GLU A 303 -16.48 10.11 14.55
CA GLU A 303 -17.70 9.38 14.89
C GLU A 303 -18.41 10.11 16.04
N VAL A 304 -19.71 10.36 15.89
CA VAL A 304 -20.55 11.08 16.85
C VAL A 304 -21.81 10.29 17.15
N HIS A 305 -22.23 10.27 18.40
CA HIS A 305 -23.56 9.76 18.79
C HIS A 305 -24.63 10.84 18.58
N PHE A 306 -25.71 10.48 17.94
CA PHE A 306 -26.80 11.38 17.67
C PHE A 306 -27.98 11.12 18.64
N PRO A 307 -28.65 12.18 19.15
CA PRO A 307 -29.73 12.05 20.11
C PRO A 307 -31.00 11.47 19.48
N SER A 308 -31.16 11.56 18.14
CA SER A 308 -32.31 11.04 17.41
C SER A 308 -31.93 10.57 16.01
N LEU A 309 -32.83 9.82 15.35
CA LEU A 309 -32.66 9.39 13.96
C LEU A 309 -32.72 10.57 12.98
N GLU A 310 -33.50 11.60 13.30
CA GLU A 310 -33.63 12.83 12.52
C GLU A 310 -32.28 13.58 12.49
N ALA A 311 -31.67 13.77 13.67
CA ALA A 311 -30.36 14.41 13.79
C ALA A 311 -29.26 13.61 13.03
N LEU A 312 -29.31 12.28 13.08
CA LEU A 312 -28.43 11.41 12.30
C LEU A 312 -28.65 11.64 10.80
N LYS A 313 -29.91 11.67 10.36
CA LYS A 313 -30.27 11.85 8.94
C LYS A 313 -29.79 13.20 8.42
N GLU A 314 -30.01 14.30 9.16
CA GLU A 314 -29.55 15.63 8.78
C GLU A 314 -28.02 15.68 8.62
N GLN A 315 -27.27 14.99 9.52
CA GLN A 315 -25.82 14.93 9.40
C GLN A 315 -25.38 14.10 8.19
N LEU A 316 -26.04 12.97 7.92
CA LEU A 316 -25.74 12.14 6.74
C LEU A 316 -26.01 12.89 5.42
N GLU A 317 -27.03 13.75 5.38
CA GLU A 317 -27.29 14.63 4.24
C GLU A 317 -26.14 15.61 4.01
N LYS A 318 -25.62 16.26 5.07
CA LYS A 318 -24.43 17.12 4.99
C LYS A 318 -23.19 16.37 4.53
N ASP A 319 -22.95 15.19 5.10
CA ASP A 319 -21.81 14.33 4.73
C ASP A 319 -21.89 13.93 3.24
N ARG A 320 -23.08 13.55 2.76
CA ARG A 320 -23.35 13.23 1.36
C ARG A 320 -23.05 14.41 0.44
N ASP A 321 -23.55 15.60 0.78
CA ASP A 321 -23.38 16.81 -0.03
C ASP A 321 -21.89 17.18 -0.11
N CYS A 322 -21.15 17.08 1.00
CA CYS A 322 -19.70 17.20 1.00
C CYS A 322 -19.00 16.19 0.08
N CYS A 323 -19.52 14.97 -0.11
CA CYS A 323 -18.96 13.99 -1.03
C CYS A 323 -19.26 14.31 -2.50
N ARG A 324 -20.34 15.05 -2.79
CA ARG A 324 -20.75 15.45 -4.15
C ARG A 324 -20.01 16.68 -4.68
N GLU A 325 -19.66 17.61 -3.81
CA GLU A 325 -19.04 18.91 -4.19
C GLU A 325 -17.61 18.82 -4.73
N GLN A 326 -17.01 17.65 -4.79
CA GLN A 326 -15.67 17.47 -5.31
C GLN A 326 -15.69 17.01 -6.78
N ASN A 327 -15.54 17.97 -7.68
CA ASN A 327 -15.13 17.79 -9.07
C ASN A 327 -13.60 17.76 -9.17
#